data_46e31166d9eb836c6c449fa12da0a1fa
#
_entry.id   46e31166d9eb836c6c449fa12da0a1fa
#
_cell.length_a   1.000
_cell.length_b   1.000
_cell.length_c   1.000
_cell.angle_alpha   90.00
_cell.angle_beta   90.00
_cell.angle_gamma   90.00
#
_symmetry.space_group_name_H-M   'P 1'
#
loop_
_entity.id
_entity.type
_entity.pdbx_description
1 polymer ?
#
loop_
_entity_poly.entity_id
_entity_poly.type
_entity_poly.pdbx_seq_one_letter_code
_entity_poly.pdbx_strand_id
1 'polypeptide(L)'
;MRFEGKSRLGFYPLPLSEAQRICRFLLFPDQPSSALDPCVGDGVAFEVITNGAEVLRYGIELDAYRAEQARERISNIVQGNALEVQCPVECFGLLYLNPPYDWTLGPADSRRTEQSFLSYTYRWLKPGGVLVFVIPGDRLAECSQILSTHFRDVRVYRLEAPECVRYKQVVVIGARRNRRERERLADSDITRARLYYASLARNPSQIPVLPSEPEARYDVPVSGPAQLVYRGLLLDEIEDLLPQSAAYRQAGRILFAEPVSAIGRPLTPLHAGHVGLLACSGLLNGIFGSGDQRHIAFWQAVKVVDKTEEEDQHGAITVREKERFSNELTVVFSTGQVALLK
;
A
#
# COMPACT_ATOMS: atom_id res chain seq x y z
N MET A 1 -23.79 4.13 5.38
CA MET A 1 -22.73 3.88 4.41
C MET A 1 -21.67 3.05 5.12
N ARG A 2 -21.40 1.82 4.71
CA ARG A 2 -20.48 0.90 5.41
C ARG A 2 -19.05 1.42 5.32
N PHE A 3 -18.31 1.36 6.44
CA PHE A 3 -16.89 1.78 6.55
C PHE A 3 -15.94 1.07 5.55
N GLU A 4 -16.30 -0.11 5.07
CA GLU A 4 -15.56 -0.91 4.09
C GLU A 4 -15.38 -0.25 2.72
N GLY A 5 -16.24 0.70 2.33
CA GLY A 5 -16.10 1.43 1.06
C GLY A 5 -15.09 2.59 1.11
N LYS A 6 -14.72 3.08 2.31
CA LYS A 6 -13.76 4.18 2.47
C LYS A 6 -12.30 3.71 2.56
N SER A 7 -12.08 2.45 2.96
CA SER A 7 -10.72 1.88 3.08
C SER A 7 -10.20 1.25 1.78
N ARG A 8 -10.88 1.47 0.65
CA ARG A 8 -10.42 0.98 -0.64
C ARG A 8 -9.05 1.57 -0.94
N LEU A 9 -8.05 0.73 -1.21
CA LEU A 9 -6.66 1.10 -1.47
C LEU A 9 -5.92 1.78 -0.30
N GLY A 10 -6.25 1.42 0.96
CA GLY A 10 -5.52 1.91 2.13
C GLY A 10 -5.69 3.40 2.43
N PHE A 11 -6.81 4.01 2.01
CA PHE A 11 -7.09 5.42 2.27
C PHE A 11 -7.52 5.67 3.71
N TYR A 12 -6.72 6.42 4.45
CA TYR A 12 -6.95 6.84 5.83
C TYR A 12 -6.90 8.38 5.91
N PRO A 13 -8.04 9.06 5.69
CA PRO A 13 -8.06 10.52 5.70
C PRO A 13 -7.70 11.07 7.08
N LEU A 14 -6.86 12.10 7.10
CA LEU A 14 -6.53 12.82 8.34
C LEU A 14 -7.74 13.65 8.77
N PRO A 15 -8.21 13.54 10.04
CA PRO A 15 -9.29 14.36 10.56
C PRO A 15 -8.96 15.86 10.49
N LEU A 16 -9.98 16.67 10.19
CA LEU A 16 -9.81 18.13 10.03
C LEU A 16 -9.25 18.82 11.27
N SER A 17 -9.63 18.36 12.46
CA SER A 17 -9.10 18.88 13.71
C SER A 17 -7.59 18.72 13.83
N GLU A 18 -7.06 17.58 13.39
CA GLU A 18 -5.62 17.33 13.38
C GLU A 18 -4.93 18.11 12.27
N ALA A 19 -5.54 18.22 11.09
CA ALA A 19 -5.03 19.04 9.99
C ALA A 19 -4.91 20.50 10.41
N GLN A 20 -5.91 21.05 11.13
CA GLN A 20 -5.87 22.41 11.67
C GLN A 20 -4.76 22.62 12.70
N ARG A 21 -4.51 21.63 13.58
CA ARG A 21 -3.39 21.68 14.53
C ARG A 21 -2.05 21.69 13.79
N ILE A 22 -1.88 20.80 12.79
CA ILE A 22 -0.68 20.75 11.96
C ILE A 22 -0.44 22.06 11.21
N CYS A 23 -1.48 22.67 10.65
CA CYS A 23 -1.39 23.97 9.97
C CYS A 23 -0.70 25.04 10.83
N ARG A 24 -0.96 25.07 12.15
CA ARG A 24 -0.38 26.05 13.08
C ARG A 24 1.13 25.91 13.27
N PHE A 25 1.71 24.76 12.92
CA PHE A 25 3.16 24.55 12.94
C PHE A 25 3.88 25.15 11.73
N LEU A 26 3.15 25.56 10.71
CA LEU A 26 3.70 26.04 9.44
C LEU A 26 3.61 27.56 9.35
N LEU A 27 4.72 28.18 8.97
CA LEU A 27 4.78 29.59 8.61
C LEU A 27 5.08 29.69 7.11
N PHE A 28 4.09 30.10 6.35
CA PHE A 28 4.26 30.34 4.93
C PHE A 28 4.77 31.76 4.69
N PRO A 29 5.66 31.96 3.69
CA PRO A 29 6.12 33.27 3.29
C PRO A 29 5.01 34.04 2.57
N ASP A 30 5.15 35.39 2.52
CA ASP A 30 4.28 36.25 1.70
C ASP A 30 4.48 36.03 0.18
N GLN A 31 5.54 35.35 -0.21
CA GLN A 31 5.85 35.01 -1.59
C GLN A 31 5.33 33.61 -1.92
N PRO A 32 5.05 33.28 -3.21
CA PRO A 32 4.55 31.98 -3.60
C PRO A 32 5.44 30.82 -3.10
N SER A 33 4.80 29.78 -2.61
CA SER A 33 5.45 28.53 -2.20
C SER A 33 4.70 27.36 -2.82
N SER A 34 5.43 26.29 -3.17
CA SER A 34 4.84 25.07 -3.71
C SER A 34 4.80 23.98 -2.65
N ALA A 35 3.66 23.34 -2.52
CA ALA A 35 3.43 22.23 -1.62
C ALA A 35 2.98 20.98 -2.39
N LEU A 36 3.41 19.80 -1.94
CA LEU A 36 3.07 18.53 -2.53
C LEU A 36 2.44 17.59 -1.51
N ASP A 37 1.38 16.90 -1.93
CA ASP A 37 0.87 15.69 -1.30
C ASP A 37 0.87 14.53 -2.31
N PRO A 38 1.78 13.54 -2.17
CA PRO A 38 1.84 12.39 -3.09
C PRO A 38 0.73 11.35 -2.88
N CYS A 39 -0.14 11.52 -1.90
CA CYS A 39 -1.25 10.63 -1.58
C CYS A 39 -2.49 11.43 -1.20
N VAL A 40 -2.84 12.39 -2.06
CA VAL A 40 -3.71 13.53 -1.72
C VAL A 40 -5.15 13.13 -1.35
N GLY A 41 -5.60 11.95 -1.73
CA GLY A 41 -6.96 11.52 -1.47
C GLY A 41 -7.98 12.47 -2.11
N ASP A 42 -8.94 12.95 -1.31
CA ASP A 42 -9.93 13.97 -1.70
C ASP A 42 -9.43 15.42 -1.57
N GLY A 43 -8.19 15.62 -1.12
CA GLY A 43 -7.54 16.92 -1.00
C GLY A 43 -7.90 17.72 0.25
N VAL A 44 -8.90 17.32 1.02
CA VAL A 44 -9.47 18.13 2.11
C VAL A 44 -8.45 18.42 3.22
N ALA A 45 -7.71 17.41 3.69
CA ALA A 45 -6.70 17.58 4.73
C ALA A 45 -5.55 18.48 4.26
N PHE A 46 -5.11 18.30 3.02
CA PHE A 46 -4.02 19.08 2.43
C PHE A 46 -4.40 20.55 2.23
N GLU A 47 -5.64 20.82 1.80
CA GLU A 47 -6.18 22.19 1.72
C GLU A 47 -6.15 22.89 3.08
N VAL A 48 -6.60 22.21 4.14
CA VAL A 48 -6.60 22.75 5.51
C VAL A 48 -5.19 23.01 6.03
N ILE A 49 -4.24 22.09 5.82
CA ILE A 49 -2.85 22.22 6.25
C ILE A 49 -2.18 23.44 5.58
N THR A 50 -2.56 23.74 4.34
CA THR A 50 -2.00 24.85 3.56
C THR A 50 -2.92 26.09 3.53
N ASN A 51 -3.94 26.13 4.36
CA ASN A 51 -4.91 27.22 4.39
C ASN A 51 -4.28 28.56 4.85
N GLY A 52 -4.80 29.66 4.31
CA GLY A 52 -4.35 31.02 4.65
C GLY A 52 -3.02 31.44 4.01
N ALA A 53 -2.47 30.67 3.10
CA ALA A 53 -1.24 30.97 2.37
C ALA A 53 -1.46 30.92 0.85
N GLU A 54 -0.67 31.76 0.13
CA GLU A 54 -0.62 31.73 -1.32
C GLU A 54 0.29 30.57 -1.77
N VAL A 55 -0.28 29.36 -1.80
CA VAL A 55 0.44 28.12 -2.05
C VAL A 55 0.00 27.48 -3.37
N LEU A 56 0.99 27.17 -4.21
CA LEU A 56 0.81 26.33 -5.38
C LEU A 56 0.73 24.86 -4.91
N ARG A 57 -0.48 24.32 -4.88
CA ARG A 57 -0.75 22.95 -4.40
C ARG A 57 -0.65 21.94 -5.52
N TYR A 58 0.07 20.85 -5.25
CA TYR A 58 0.26 19.71 -6.14
C TYR A 58 -0.18 18.44 -5.40
N GLY A 59 -0.96 17.61 -6.06
CA GLY A 59 -1.42 16.33 -5.52
C GLY A 59 -1.23 15.18 -6.49
N ILE A 60 -1.00 13.99 -5.96
CA ILE A 60 -1.01 12.74 -6.73
C ILE A 60 -2.00 11.80 -6.06
N GLU A 61 -2.89 11.20 -6.82
CA GLU A 61 -3.87 10.23 -6.32
C GLU A 61 -4.03 9.07 -7.32
N LEU A 62 -4.01 7.85 -6.79
CA LEU A 62 -4.14 6.65 -7.59
C LEU A 62 -5.59 6.38 -8.03
N ASP A 63 -6.54 6.64 -7.15
CA ASP A 63 -7.96 6.41 -7.39
C ASP A 63 -8.55 7.55 -8.20
N ALA A 64 -9.16 7.22 -9.35
CA ALA A 64 -9.72 8.21 -10.29
C ALA A 64 -10.83 9.06 -9.66
N TYR A 65 -11.68 8.45 -8.83
CA TYR A 65 -12.80 9.16 -8.20
C TYR A 65 -12.30 10.18 -7.17
N ARG A 66 -11.32 9.81 -6.33
CA ARG A 66 -10.71 10.74 -5.36
C ARG A 66 -9.89 11.81 -6.05
N ALA A 67 -9.18 11.47 -7.13
CA ALA A 67 -8.44 12.45 -7.93
C ALA A 67 -9.38 13.53 -8.49
N GLU A 68 -10.58 13.15 -8.94
CA GLU A 68 -11.57 14.11 -9.42
C GLU A 68 -12.09 15.01 -8.29
N GLN A 69 -12.37 14.44 -7.12
CA GLN A 69 -12.74 15.22 -5.94
C GLN A 69 -11.64 16.21 -5.52
N ALA A 70 -10.36 15.78 -5.59
CA ALA A 70 -9.22 16.64 -5.28
C ALA A 70 -9.08 17.81 -6.25
N ARG A 71 -9.43 17.66 -7.54
CA ARG A 71 -9.39 18.75 -8.55
C ARG A 71 -10.32 19.90 -8.24
N GLU A 72 -11.38 19.67 -7.44
CA GLU A 72 -12.24 20.75 -6.98
C GLU A 72 -11.53 21.76 -6.05
N ARG A 73 -10.44 21.32 -5.38
CA ARG A 73 -9.69 22.09 -4.36
C ARG A 73 -8.27 22.40 -4.76
N ILE A 74 -7.68 21.58 -5.59
CA ILE A 74 -6.26 21.60 -5.93
C ILE A 74 -6.11 21.63 -7.43
N SER A 75 -5.50 22.69 -7.95
CA SER A 75 -5.40 22.91 -9.40
C SER A 75 -4.42 21.99 -10.12
N ASN A 76 -3.45 21.42 -9.41
CA ASN A 76 -2.41 20.57 -10.03
C ASN A 76 -2.52 19.13 -9.49
N ILE A 77 -3.42 18.34 -10.06
CA ILE A 77 -3.61 16.94 -9.69
C ILE A 77 -3.12 16.03 -10.82
N VAL A 78 -2.27 15.08 -10.46
CA VAL A 78 -1.84 13.97 -11.30
C VAL A 78 -2.56 12.70 -10.81
N GLN A 79 -3.35 12.09 -11.68
CA GLN A 79 -3.92 10.78 -11.40
C GLN A 79 -2.89 9.71 -11.76
N GLY A 80 -2.57 8.82 -10.80
CA GLY A 80 -1.66 7.72 -11.01
C GLY A 80 -0.88 7.33 -9.75
N ASN A 81 0.00 6.36 -9.92
CA ASN A 81 0.87 5.89 -8.83
C ASN A 81 2.00 6.92 -8.59
N ALA A 82 2.06 7.48 -7.38
CA ALA A 82 3.07 8.47 -7.02
C ALA A 82 4.52 7.97 -7.16
N LEU A 83 4.75 6.65 -7.04
CA LEU A 83 6.07 6.05 -7.23
C LEU A 83 6.51 5.97 -8.71
N GLU A 84 5.60 6.28 -9.63
CA GLU A 84 5.84 6.35 -11.09
C GLU A 84 5.85 7.78 -11.61
N VAL A 85 5.62 8.76 -10.72
CA VAL A 85 5.71 10.18 -11.07
C VAL A 85 7.16 10.65 -10.98
N GLN A 86 7.62 11.39 -11.96
CA GLN A 86 8.90 12.09 -11.93
C GLN A 86 8.71 13.57 -11.66
N CYS A 87 9.57 14.10 -10.84
CA CYS A 87 9.64 15.50 -10.48
C CYS A 87 11.09 15.93 -10.38
N PRO A 88 11.43 17.17 -10.76
CA PRO A 88 12.74 17.72 -10.45
C PRO A 88 13.02 17.68 -8.95
N VAL A 89 14.26 17.46 -8.56
CA VAL A 89 14.66 17.49 -7.15
C VAL A 89 14.58 18.92 -6.61
N GLU A 90 14.30 19.04 -5.30
CA GLU A 90 14.41 20.32 -4.55
C GLU A 90 13.46 21.44 -5.04
N CYS A 91 12.25 21.08 -5.50
CA CYS A 91 11.28 22.04 -6.02
C CYS A 91 10.18 22.45 -5.02
N PHE A 92 9.86 21.62 -4.02
CA PHE A 92 8.78 21.93 -3.09
C PHE A 92 9.27 22.53 -1.77
N GLY A 93 8.54 23.52 -1.25
CA GLY A 93 8.74 24.08 0.08
C GLY A 93 8.11 23.24 1.20
N LEU A 94 7.00 22.59 0.92
CA LEU A 94 6.28 21.69 1.84
C LEU A 94 6.03 20.34 1.17
N LEU A 95 6.29 19.27 1.91
CA LEU A 95 5.86 17.91 1.59
C LEU A 95 4.96 17.42 2.73
N TYR A 96 3.66 17.32 2.46
CA TYR A 96 2.72 16.60 3.31
C TYR A 96 2.61 15.18 2.79
N LEU A 97 2.83 14.19 3.63
CA LEU A 97 2.88 12.79 3.27
C LEU A 97 2.06 11.95 4.26
N ASN A 98 0.92 11.47 3.81
CA ASN A 98 0.08 10.51 4.54
C ASN A 98 -0.15 9.27 3.64
N PRO A 99 0.86 8.41 3.49
CA PRO A 99 0.81 7.29 2.56
C PRO A 99 -0.16 6.21 3.03
N PRO A 100 -0.62 5.33 2.13
CA PRO A 100 -1.39 4.16 2.53
C PRO A 100 -0.57 3.26 3.46
N TYR A 101 -1.23 2.67 4.48
CA TYR A 101 -0.60 1.81 5.50
C TYR A 101 -0.70 0.36 5.08
N ASP A 102 0.12 -0.08 4.13
CA ASP A 102 0.06 -1.44 3.64
C ASP A 102 1.45 -1.98 3.26
N TRP A 103 1.51 -3.29 3.03
CA TRP A 103 2.70 -3.93 2.50
C TRP A 103 2.72 -3.79 0.98
N THR A 104 3.87 -3.44 0.41
CA THR A 104 4.05 -3.55 -1.03
C THR A 104 3.90 -5.01 -1.45
N LEU A 105 2.90 -5.29 -2.28
CA LEU A 105 2.67 -6.62 -2.85
C LEU A 105 3.74 -6.91 -3.91
N GLY A 106 4.75 -7.69 -3.53
CA GLY A 106 5.75 -8.18 -4.48
C GLY A 106 6.84 -9.01 -3.78
N PRO A 107 7.28 -10.14 -4.38
CA PRO A 107 8.24 -11.04 -3.76
C PRO A 107 9.68 -10.50 -3.67
N ALA A 108 9.96 -9.33 -4.24
CA ALA A 108 11.32 -8.77 -4.33
C ALA A 108 11.60 -7.58 -3.39
N ASP A 109 10.59 -6.92 -2.83
CA ASP A 109 10.80 -5.75 -1.98
C ASP A 109 9.97 -5.88 -0.69
N SER A 110 10.65 -6.23 0.40
CA SER A 110 10.05 -6.34 1.74
C SER A 110 9.86 -4.98 2.43
N ARG A 111 10.04 -3.87 1.71
CA ARG A 111 9.89 -2.54 2.27
C ARG A 111 8.41 -2.21 2.44
N ARG A 112 8.14 -1.52 3.53
CA ARG A 112 6.82 -0.99 3.79
C ARG A 112 6.53 0.21 2.90
N THR A 113 5.27 0.38 2.57
CA THR A 113 4.78 1.47 1.71
C THR A 113 5.21 2.84 2.24
N GLU A 114 5.09 3.08 3.56
CA GLU A 114 5.44 4.35 4.20
C GLU A 114 6.92 4.71 4.00
N GLN A 115 7.83 3.75 4.17
CA GLN A 115 9.26 3.95 3.94
C GLN A 115 9.57 4.18 2.46
N SER A 116 8.92 3.45 1.57
CA SER A 116 9.09 3.59 0.12
C SER A 116 8.66 4.97 -0.36
N PHE A 117 7.48 5.45 0.06
CA PHE A 117 7.02 6.79 -0.26
C PHE A 117 7.97 7.87 0.26
N LEU A 118 8.38 7.81 1.54
CA LEU A 118 9.33 8.76 2.09
C LEU A 118 10.66 8.74 1.32
N SER A 119 11.22 7.55 1.03
CA SER A 119 12.50 7.42 0.32
C SER A 119 12.46 7.96 -1.12
N TYR A 120 11.30 7.87 -1.75
CA TYR A 120 11.09 8.35 -3.10
C TYR A 120 10.88 9.87 -3.15
N THR A 121 10.04 10.41 -2.27
CA THR A 121 9.52 11.79 -2.36
C THR A 121 10.36 12.83 -1.61
N TYR A 122 11.12 12.47 -0.55
CA TYR A 122 11.86 13.47 0.23
C TYR A 122 12.85 14.29 -0.59
N ARG A 123 13.32 13.78 -1.73
CA ARG A 123 14.26 14.46 -2.64
C ARG A 123 13.62 15.63 -3.37
N TRP A 124 12.30 15.62 -3.52
CA TRP A 124 11.55 16.69 -4.16
C TRP A 124 11.40 17.91 -3.27
N LEU A 125 11.51 17.72 -1.94
CA LEU A 125 11.51 18.78 -0.97
C LEU A 125 12.85 19.54 -1.05
N LYS A 126 12.84 20.86 -1.14
CA LYS A 126 14.05 21.67 -1.20
C LYS A 126 14.78 21.73 0.15
N PRO A 127 16.07 22.11 0.20
CA PRO A 127 16.77 22.38 1.46
C PRO A 127 16.02 23.41 2.29
N GLY A 128 15.84 23.15 3.58
CA GLY A 128 15.00 23.98 4.46
C GLY A 128 13.50 23.71 4.32
N GLY A 129 13.06 22.98 3.29
CA GLY A 129 11.66 22.63 3.10
C GLY A 129 11.13 21.74 4.23
N VAL A 130 9.86 21.86 4.51
CA VAL A 130 9.21 21.22 5.65
C VAL A 130 8.56 19.91 5.23
N LEU A 131 8.88 18.84 5.96
CA LEU A 131 8.17 17.56 5.89
C LEU A 131 7.10 17.54 6.99
N VAL A 132 5.89 17.17 6.61
CA VAL A 132 4.81 16.75 7.51
C VAL A 132 4.45 15.33 7.14
N PHE A 133 4.79 14.36 7.98
CA PHE A 133 4.68 12.94 7.68
C PHE A 133 3.80 12.23 8.71
N VAL A 134 2.68 11.68 8.26
CA VAL A 134 1.70 10.99 9.11
C VAL A 134 1.80 9.49 8.87
N ILE A 135 2.10 8.73 9.94
CA ILE A 135 2.31 7.28 9.88
C ILE A 135 1.85 6.61 11.19
N PRO A 136 1.64 5.29 11.20
CA PRO A 136 1.57 4.54 12.45
C PRO A 136 2.88 4.65 13.25
N GLY A 137 2.80 4.87 14.55
CA GLY A 137 3.97 5.14 15.40
C GLY A 137 5.01 4.02 15.42
N ASP A 138 4.59 2.77 15.24
CA ASP A 138 5.48 1.61 15.16
C ASP A 138 6.34 1.59 13.86
N ARG A 139 6.04 2.46 12.87
CA ARG A 139 6.79 2.61 11.62
C ARG A 139 7.94 3.61 11.68
N LEU A 140 8.07 4.35 12.77
CA LEU A 140 9.15 5.32 12.95
C LEU A 140 10.55 4.70 12.82
N ALA A 141 10.72 3.46 13.30
CA ALA A 141 12.00 2.77 13.24
C ALA A 141 12.48 2.53 11.80
N GLU A 142 11.58 2.16 10.90
CA GLU A 142 11.87 1.88 9.48
C GLU A 142 12.26 3.15 8.71
N CYS A 143 11.65 4.30 9.08
CA CYS A 143 11.94 5.60 8.49
C CYS A 143 13.14 6.32 9.13
N SER A 144 13.68 5.78 10.23
CA SER A 144 14.68 6.44 11.08
C SER A 144 15.95 6.85 10.35
N GLN A 145 16.42 6.05 9.37
CA GLN A 145 17.62 6.37 8.59
C GLN A 145 17.44 7.67 7.78
N ILE A 146 16.33 7.84 7.10
CA ILE A 146 16.05 9.03 6.30
C ILE A 146 15.83 10.24 7.21
N LEU A 147 15.02 10.08 8.26
CA LEU A 147 14.72 11.14 9.20
C LEU A 147 15.98 11.67 9.90
N SER A 148 16.86 10.79 10.38
CA SER A 148 18.08 11.19 11.09
C SER A 148 19.12 11.84 10.19
N THR A 149 19.26 11.39 8.94
CA THR A 149 20.29 11.88 8.02
C THR A 149 19.85 13.14 7.27
N HIS A 150 18.60 13.16 6.79
CA HIS A 150 18.15 14.18 5.85
C HIS A 150 17.32 15.31 6.49
N PHE A 151 16.86 15.13 7.73
CA PHE A 151 16.02 16.12 8.40
C PHE A 151 16.65 16.63 9.70
N ARG A 152 16.40 17.90 10.03
CA ARG A 152 16.76 18.56 11.30
C ARG A 152 15.51 19.06 11.99
N ASP A 153 15.65 19.38 13.26
CA ASP A 153 14.56 19.91 14.10
C ASP A 153 13.32 19.00 14.08
N VAL A 154 13.55 17.68 13.99
CA VAL A 154 12.47 16.71 13.85
C VAL A 154 11.73 16.57 15.17
N ARG A 155 10.41 16.75 15.10
CA ARG A 155 9.48 16.56 16.20
C ARG A 155 8.47 15.48 15.82
N VAL A 156 8.12 14.68 16.82
CA VAL A 156 7.15 13.59 16.65
C VAL A 156 6.04 13.81 17.67
N TYR A 157 4.80 13.80 17.21
CA TYR A 157 3.63 13.97 18.04
C TYR A 157 2.60 12.88 17.77
N ARG A 158 1.88 12.47 18.79
CA ARG A 158 0.75 11.55 18.72
C ARG A 158 -0.51 12.33 18.38
N LEU A 159 -1.32 11.79 17.47
CA LEU A 159 -2.62 12.34 17.11
C LEU A 159 -3.72 11.80 18.04
N GLU A 160 -4.71 12.64 18.37
CA GLU A 160 -5.73 12.33 19.38
C GLU A 160 -7.11 12.06 18.82
N ALA A 161 -7.42 12.44 17.59
CA ALA A 161 -8.72 12.14 17.01
C ALA A 161 -8.99 10.63 17.06
N PRO A 162 -10.23 10.19 17.35
CA PRO A 162 -10.55 8.77 17.55
C PRO A 162 -10.10 7.87 16.41
N GLU A 163 -10.18 8.35 15.17
CA GLU A 163 -9.73 7.66 13.98
C GLU A 163 -8.20 7.44 14.00
N CYS A 164 -7.47 8.48 14.43
CA CYS A 164 -6.00 8.43 14.53
C CYS A 164 -5.53 7.50 15.66
N VAL A 165 -6.23 7.52 16.79
CA VAL A 165 -5.93 6.63 17.93
C VAL A 165 -6.10 5.17 17.54
N ARG A 166 -7.15 4.84 16.77
CA ARG A 166 -7.39 3.49 16.26
C ARG A 166 -6.20 2.93 15.48
N TYR A 167 -5.52 3.77 14.69
CA TYR A 167 -4.37 3.38 13.87
C TYR A 167 -3.03 3.77 14.52
N LYS A 168 -3.04 4.27 15.77
CA LYS A 168 -1.85 4.72 16.51
C LYS A 168 -1.00 5.71 15.71
N GLN A 169 -1.68 6.62 15.01
CA GLN A 169 -1.03 7.58 14.13
C GLN A 169 -0.21 8.62 14.89
N VAL A 170 0.94 8.92 14.33
CA VAL A 170 1.80 10.02 14.75
C VAL A 170 2.07 10.93 13.57
N VAL A 171 2.34 12.20 13.83
CA VAL A 171 2.87 13.13 12.86
C VAL A 171 4.33 13.42 13.18
N VAL A 172 5.17 13.37 12.15
CA VAL A 172 6.57 13.75 12.17
C VAL A 172 6.72 15.04 11.39
N ILE A 173 7.23 16.09 12.03
CA ILE A 173 7.48 17.40 11.38
C ILE A 173 8.97 17.67 11.45
N GLY A 174 9.59 18.09 10.35
CA GLY A 174 11.01 18.39 10.32
C GLY A 174 11.42 19.18 9.08
N ALA A 175 12.55 19.89 9.15
CA ALA A 175 13.10 20.66 8.04
C ALA A 175 14.20 19.86 7.32
N ARG A 176 14.18 19.85 5.99
CA ARG A 176 15.20 19.16 5.20
C ARG A 176 16.56 19.81 5.33
N ARG A 177 17.59 19.02 5.65
CA ARG A 177 18.99 19.47 5.69
C ARG A 177 19.52 19.79 4.30
N ASN A 178 20.33 20.81 4.20
CA ASN A 178 21.14 21.04 3.01
C ASN A 178 22.37 20.08 2.99
N ARG A 179 23.12 20.12 1.90
CA ARG A 179 24.30 19.24 1.72
C ARG A 179 25.37 19.47 2.79
N ARG A 180 25.67 20.74 3.10
CA ARG A 180 26.72 21.09 4.11
C ARG A 180 26.33 20.63 5.51
N GLU A 181 25.07 20.75 5.89
CA GLU A 181 24.54 20.25 7.16
C GLU A 181 24.67 18.74 7.27
N ARG A 182 24.42 18.00 6.19
CA ARG A 182 24.57 16.53 6.16
C ARG A 182 26.03 16.10 6.25
N GLU A 183 26.93 16.76 5.54
CA GLU A 183 28.38 16.48 5.57
C GLU A 183 29.03 16.74 6.95
N ARG A 184 28.39 17.56 7.79
CA ARG A 184 28.83 17.84 9.17
C ARG A 184 28.24 16.93 10.23
N LEU A 185 27.32 16.05 9.87
CA LEU A 185 26.72 15.11 10.82
C LEU A 185 27.74 14.06 11.25
N ALA A 186 27.90 13.91 12.56
CA ALA A 186 28.65 12.80 13.10
C ALA A 186 27.82 11.51 13.06
N ASP A 187 28.44 10.37 12.78
CA ASP A 187 27.78 9.07 12.78
C ASP A 187 27.16 8.73 14.15
N SER A 188 27.75 9.22 15.23
CA SER A 188 27.21 9.11 16.58
C SER A 188 25.87 9.81 16.74
N ASP A 189 25.68 10.97 16.10
CA ASP A 189 24.41 11.73 16.16
C ASP A 189 23.32 11.04 15.35
N ILE A 190 23.68 10.52 14.17
CA ILE A 190 22.77 9.72 13.35
C ILE A 190 22.32 8.47 14.11
N THR A 191 23.26 7.76 14.72
CA THR A 191 22.98 6.55 15.50
C THR A 191 22.08 6.85 16.69
N ARG A 192 22.37 7.92 17.45
CA ARG A 192 21.54 8.38 18.57
C ARG A 192 20.11 8.70 18.15
N ALA A 193 19.95 9.46 17.05
CA ALA A 193 18.65 9.79 16.52
C ALA A 193 17.87 8.53 16.05
N ARG A 194 18.53 7.59 15.40
CA ARG A 194 17.92 6.31 15.01
C ARG A 194 17.44 5.50 16.21
N LEU A 195 18.26 5.40 17.25
CA LEU A 195 17.88 4.71 18.50
C LEU A 195 16.70 5.41 19.18
N TYR A 196 16.65 6.73 19.14
CA TYR A 196 15.53 7.51 19.65
C TYR A 196 14.23 7.18 18.90
N TYR A 197 14.21 7.20 17.56
CA TYR A 197 13.01 6.81 16.79
C TYR A 197 12.61 5.35 17.04
N ALA A 198 13.58 4.46 17.15
CA ALA A 198 13.31 3.05 17.48
C ALA A 198 12.71 2.89 18.89
N SER A 199 13.09 3.72 19.85
CA SER A 199 12.51 3.73 21.19
C SER A 199 11.07 4.22 21.19
N LEU A 200 10.78 5.28 20.43
CA LEU A 200 9.42 5.81 20.24
C LEU A 200 8.51 4.78 19.55
N ALA A 201 9.02 4.06 18.55
CA ALA A 201 8.28 3.02 17.86
C ALA A 201 7.86 1.87 18.79
N ARG A 202 8.73 1.51 19.75
CA ARG A 202 8.41 0.47 20.76
C ARG A 202 7.42 0.95 21.81
N ASN A 203 7.45 2.24 22.14
CA ASN A 203 6.62 2.84 23.18
C ASN A 203 5.88 4.09 22.68
N PRO A 204 4.90 3.94 21.78
CA PRO A 204 4.19 5.08 21.20
C PRO A 204 3.43 5.95 22.23
N SER A 205 3.12 5.40 23.42
CA SER A 205 2.50 6.13 24.52
C SER A 205 3.39 7.23 25.13
N GLN A 206 4.71 7.15 24.95
CA GLN A 206 5.67 8.18 25.40
C GLN A 206 5.76 9.37 24.43
N ILE A 207 5.19 9.23 23.23
CA ILE A 207 5.16 10.32 22.25
C ILE A 207 4.20 11.38 22.77
N PRO A 208 4.63 12.67 22.86
CA PRO A 208 3.74 13.74 23.30
C PRO A 208 2.58 13.93 22.31
N VAL A 209 1.47 14.40 22.84
CA VAL A 209 0.30 14.75 22.02
C VAL A 209 0.61 15.98 21.19
N LEU A 210 0.05 16.04 19.97
CA LEU A 210 0.14 17.22 19.11
C LEU A 210 -0.56 18.41 19.81
N PRO A 211 0.18 19.44 20.23
CA PRO A 211 -0.41 20.56 20.95
C PRO A 211 -1.29 21.42 20.02
N SER A 212 -2.27 22.08 20.59
CA SER A 212 -3.11 23.01 19.86
C SER A 212 -2.36 24.28 19.46
N GLU A 213 -1.40 24.71 20.30
CA GLU A 213 -0.52 25.84 20.02
C GLU A 213 0.93 25.37 20.09
N PRO A 214 1.67 25.46 18.96
CA PRO A 214 3.06 25.02 18.90
C PRO A 214 3.99 26.02 19.60
N GLU A 215 4.96 25.52 20.37
CA GLU A 215 6.04 26.35 20.95
C GLU A 215 7.01 26.89 19.90
N ALA A 216 7.18 26.16 18.80
CA ALA A 216 8.01 26.57 17.68
C ALA A 216 7.37 26.13 16.36
N ARG A 217 7.50 26.97 15.36
CA ARG A 217 6.96 26.78 14.01
C ARG A 217 8.08 26.53 13.02
N TYR A 218 7.70 26.05 11.85
CA TYR A 218 8.62 25.76 10.74
C TYR A 218 8.36 26.76 9.61
N ASP A 219 9.41 27.46 9.18
CA ASP A 219 9.36 28.35 8.03
C ASP A 219 9.35 27.52 6.75
N VAL A 220 8.27 27.62 5.97
CA VAL A 220 8.17 27.02 4.65
C VAL A 220 8.92 27.93 3.66
N PRO A 221 9.94 27.45 2.97
CA PRO A 221 10.71 28.31 2.07
C PRO A 221 9.93 28.66 0.80
N VAL A 222 10.21 29.82 0.26
CA VAL A 222 9.75 30.24 -1.08
C VAL A 222 10.14 29.20 -2.11
N SER A 223 9.20 28.82 -2.97
CA SER A 223 9.44 27.87 -4.07
C SER A 223 8.52 28.18 -5.25
N GLY A 224 9.06 28.06 -6.45
CA GLY A 224 8.33 28.32 -7.69
C GLY A 224 7.45 27.14 -8.10
N PRO A 225 6.79 27.25 -9.25
CA PRO A 225 6.00 26.15 -9.81
C PRO A 225 6.87 24.93 -10.10
N ALA A 226 6.28 23.74 -9.89
CA ALA A 226 6.90 22.47 -10.17
C ALA A 226 6.20 21.77 -11.34
N GLN A 227 6.90 20.86 -11.99
CA GLN A 227 6.33 20.02 -13.03
C GLN A 227 6.37 18.56 -12.59
N LEU A 228 5.19 17.95 -12.49
CA LEU A 228 5.02 16.52 -12.26
C LEU A 228 4.77 15.82 -13.58
N VAL A 229 5.50 14.74 -13.86
CA VAL A 229 5.35 13.95 -15.08
C VAL A 229 5.04 12.52 -14.69
N TYR A 230 3.83 12.07 -14.96
CA TYR A 230 3.46 10.68 -14.78
C TYR A 230 4.02 9.82 -15.93
N ARG A 231 4.62 8.69 -15.59
CA ARG A 231 5.24 7.76 -16.55
C ARG A 231 4.64 6.35 -16.50
N GLY A 232 3.72 6.12 -15.59
CA GLY A 232 2.97 4.87 -15.52
C GLY A 232 1.86 4.82 -16.58
N LEU A 233 1.24 3.66 -16.68
CA LEU A 233 0.01 3.49 -17.44
C LEU A 233 -1.18 3.81 -16.52
N LEU A 234 -2.12 4.61 -16.99
CA LEU A 234 -3.38 4.81 -16.30
C LEU A 234 -4.14 3.47 -16.26
N LEU A 235 -4.79 3.18 -15.13
CA LEU A 235 -5.52 1.92 -14.98
C LEU A 235 -6.61 1.75 -16.05
N ASP A 236 -7.25 2.85 -16.43
CA ASP A 236 -8.29 2.87 -17.48
C ASP A 236 -7.70 2.57 -18.87
N GLU A 237 -6.43 2.95 -19.12
CA GLU A 237 -5.74 2.64 -20.37
C GLU A 237 -5.25 1.19 -20.44
N ILE A 238 -5.07 0.51 -19.28
CA ILE A 238 -4.59 -0.87 -19.23
C ILE A 238 -5.59 -1.80 -19.95
N GLU A 239 -6.90 -1.61 -19.74
CA GLU A 239 -7.92 -2.43 -20.39
C GLU A 239 -7.87 -2.34 -21.91
N ASP A 240 -7.57 -1.15 -22.45
CA ASP A 240 -7.45 -0.91 -23.89
C ASP A 240 -6.11 -1.42 -24.46
N LEU A 241 -5.03 -1.37 -23.66
CA LEU A 241 -3.68 -1.76 -24.08
C LEU A 241 -3.42 -3.27 -23.92
N LEU A 242 -4.05 -3.93 -22.95
CA LEU A 242 -3.89 -5.39 -22.72
C LEU A 242 -4.15 -6.21 -23.99
N PRO A 243 -5.26 -6.01 -24.76
CA PRO A 243 -5.52 -6.77 -25.99
C PRO A 243 -4.47 -6.56 -27.07
N GLN A 244 -3.74 -5.44 -27.03
CA GLN A 244 -2.67 -5.13 -27.98
C GLN A 244 -1.37 -5.85 -27.62
N SER A 245 -1.20 -6.27 -26.37
CA SER A 245 -0.01 -7.01 -25.91
C SER A 245 0.04 -8.41 -26.52
N ALA A 246 1.16 -8.77 -27.16
CA ALA A 246 1.37 -10.10 -27.69
C ALA A 246 1.36 -11.17 -26.58
N ALA A 247 1.94 -10.87 -25.42
CA ALA A 247 1.95 -11.77 -24.26
C ALA A 247 0.54 -12.02 -23.71
N TYR A 248 -0.28 -10.97 -23.60
CA TYR A 248 -1.68 -11.09 -23.16
C TYR A 248 -2.50 -11.93 -24.14
N ARG A 249 -2.37 -11.68 -25.44
CA ARG A 249 -3.05 -12.48 -26.47
C ARG A 249 -2.61 -13.95 -26.45
N GLN A 250 -1.31 -14.22 -26.22
CA GLN A 250 -0.82 -15.58 -26.11
C GLN A 250 -1.31 -16.26 -24.82
N ALA A 251 -1.28 -15.57 -23.69
CA ALA A 251 -1.85 -16.07 -22.45
C ALA A 251 -3.36 -16.35 -22.60
N GLY A 252 -4.12 -15.45 -23.23
CA GLY A 252 -5.52 -15.64 -23.53
C GLY A 252 -5.80 -16.87 -24.40
N ARG A 253 -4.95 -17.11 -25.40
CA ARG A 253 -5.07 -18.34 -26.24
C ARG A 253 -4.81 -19.60 -25.46
N ILE A 254 -3.96 -19.58 -24.43
CA ILE A 254 -3.63 -20.74 -23.60
C ILE A 254 -4.69 -20.93 -22.51
N LEU A 255 -5.09 -19.86 -21.83
CA LEU A 255 -5.97 -19.91 -20.67
C LEU A 255 -7.46 -20.01 -21.04
N PHE A 256 -7.85 -19.38 -22.16
CA PHE A 256 -9.22 -19.33 -22.64
C PHE A 256 -9.40 -20.05 -24.00
N ALA A 257 -8.42 -20.89 -24.38
CA ALA A 257 -8.62 -21.80 -25.49
C ALA A 257 -9.90 -22.58 -25.19
N GLU A 258 -10.90 -22.41 -26.04
CA GLU A 258 -12.03 -23.34 -26.00
C GLU A 258 -11.42 -24.75 -26.06
N PRO A 259 -11.79 -25.64 -25.13
CA PRO A 259 -11.32 -26.99 -25.19
C PRO A 259 -11.69 -27.48 -26.58
N VAL A 260 -10.69 -27.64 -27.46
CA VAL A 260 -10.90 -28.37 -28.70
C VAL A 260 -11.48 -29.68 -28.19
N SER A 261 -12.75 -29.87 -28.42
CA SER A 261 -13.40 -31.16 -28.14
C SER A 261 -12.72 -32.17 -29.05
N ALA A 262 -11.50 -32.56 -28.67
CA ALA A 262 -10.84 -33.67 -29.25
C ALA A 262 -11.69 -34.89 -28.86
N ILE A 263 -12.68 -35.16 -29.69
CA ILE A 263 -13.42 -36.40 -29.66
C ILE A 263 -12.38 -37.47 -30.03
N GLY A 264 -11.69 -37.96 -29.02
CA GLY A 264 -10.65 -38.94 -29.18
C GLY A 264 -10.18 -39.48 -27.84
N ARG A 265 -9.84 -40.74 -27.81
CA ARG A 265 -9.16 -41.31 -26.65
C ARG A 265 -7.72 -40.85 -26.66
N PRO A 266 -7.12 -40.46 -25.51
CA PRO A 266 -5.69 -40.20 -25.45
C PRO A 266 -4.93 -41.43 -25.97
N LEU A 267 -3.84 -41.20 -26.69
CA LEU A 267 -3.01 -42.26 -27.30
C LEU A 267 -2.46 -43.22 -26.25
N THR A 268 -2.32 -42.78 -25.02
CA THR A 268 -1.91 -43.60 -23.87
C THR A 268 -2.89 -43.35 -22.71
N PRO A 269 -3.10 -44.33 -21.82
CA PRO A 269 -3.89 -44.13 -20.61
C PRO A 269 -3.36 -42.97 -19.80
N LEU A 270 -4.27 -42.11 -19.31
CA LEU A 270 -3.88 -40.98 -18.45
C LEU A 270 -3.31 -41.53 -17.13
N HIS A 271 -2.12 -41.06 -16.77
CA HIS A 271 -1.55 -41.29 -15.45
C HIS A 271 -2.36 -40.54 -14.39
N ALA A 272 -2.46 -41.09 -13.17
CA ALA A 272 -3.20 -40.45 -12.07
C ALA A 272 -2.85 -38.98 -11.84
N GLY A 273 -1.57 -38.61 -12.01
CA GLY A 273 -1.12 -37.20 -11.94
C GLY A 273 -1.72 -36.30 -13.02
N HIS A 274 -1.91 -36.81 -14.24
CA HIS A 274 -2.57 -36.03 -15.31
C HIS A 274 -4.05 -35.83 -15.02
N VAL A 275 -4.71 -36.85 -14.47
CA VAL A 275 -6.12 -36.71 -14.03
C VAL A 275 -6.22 -35.69 -12.91
N GLY A 276 -5.30 -35.69 -11.95
CA GLY A 276 -5.24 -34.72 -10.87
C GLY A 276 -5.07 -33.29 -11.40
N LEU A 277 -4.18 -33.04 -12.37
CA LEU A 277 -3.98 -31.72 -12.98
C LEU A 277 -5.22 -31.26 -13.75
N LEU A 278 -5.87 -32.12 -14.52
CA LEU A 278 -7.11 -31.82 -15.22
C LEU A 278 -8.25 -31.51 -14.24
N ALA A 279 -8.31 -32.23 -13.12
CA ALA A 279 -9.27 -32.00 -12.06
C ALA A 279 -9.05 -30.61 -11.41
N CYS A 280 -7.82 -30.28 -11.00
CA CYS A 280 -7.47 -29.00 -10.39
C CYS A 280 -7.65 -27.79 -11.35
N SER A 281 -7.50 -27.99 -12.66
CA SER A 281 -7.73 -26.96 -13.66
C SER A 281 -9.20 -26.68 -13.96
N GLY A 282 -10.12 -27.46 -13.38
CA GLY A 282 -11.55 -27.37 -13.64
C GLY A 282 -12.00 -27.96 -14.99
N LEU A 283 -11.08 -28.51 -15.79
CA LEU A 283 -11.39 -29.13 -17.09
C LEU A 283 -12.27 -30.37 -16.99
N LEU A 284 -12.33 -30.98 -15.79
CA LEU A 284 -13.21 -32.11 -15.51
C LEU A 284 -14.52 -31.70 -14.79
N ASN A 285 -14.80 -30.43 -14.66
CA ASN A 285 -16.06 -29.92 -14.13
C ASN A 285 -17.10 -29.83 -15.26
N GLY A 286 -18.31 -30.28 -14.99
CA GLY A 286 -19.38 -30.21 -15.98
C GLY A 286 -20.47 -31.25 -15.84
N ILE A 287 -21.30 -31.31 -16.88
CA ILE A 287 -22.38 -32.26 -16.97
C ILE A 287 -21.94 -33.42 -17.84
N PHE A 288 -22.01 -34.65 -17.29
CA PHE A 288 -21.60 -35.87 -17.95
C PHE A 288 -22.77 -36.87 -18.04
N GLY A 289 -22.64 -37.81 -18.96
CA GLY A 289 -23.65 -38.85 -19.18
C GLY A 289 -24.89 -38.41 -19.94
N SER A 290 -25.78 -39.33 -20.20
CA SER A 290 -27.05 -39.12 -20.89
C SER A 290 -28.18 -39.90 -20.24
N GLY A 291 -29.44 -39.43 -20.38
CA GLY A 291 -30.60 -40.09 -19.76
C GLY A 291 -30.46 -40.16 -18.24
N ASP A 292 -30.78 -41.30 -17.68
CA ASP A 292 -30.76 -41.54 -16.23
C ASP A 292 -29.36 -41.53 -15.60
N GLN A 293 -28.31 -41.67 -16.44
CA GLN A 293 -26.92 -41.57 -15.99
C GLN A 293 -26.35 -40.16 -16.03
N ARG A 294 -27.17 -39.18 -16.35
CA ARG A 294 -26.74 -37.78 -16.36
C ARG A 294 -26.38 -37.32 -14.97
N HIS A 295 -25.19 -36.74 -14.79
CA HIS A 295 -24.70 -36.23 -13.51
C HIS A 295 -23.84 -35.01 -13.71
N ILE A 296 -23.72 -34.19 -12.66
CA ILE A 296 -22.80 -33.07 -12.60
C ILE A 296 -21.59 -33.52 -11.78
N ALA A 297 -20.39 -33.32 -12.31
CA ALA A 297 -19.15 -33.56 -11.62
C ALA A 297 -18.50 -32.19 -11.30
N PHE A 298 -18.06 -32.06 -10.06
CA PHE A 298 -17.34 -30.88 -9.59
C PHE A 298 -16.11 -31.32 -8.79
N TRP A 299 -14.94 -30.96 -9.30
CA TRP A 299 -13.65 -31.23 -8.69
C TRP A 299 -13.15 -29.98 -7.96
N GLN A 300 -12.59 -30.18 -6.77
CA GLN A 300 -11.95 -29.11 -6.01
C GLN A 300 -10.69 -29.65 -5.30
N ALA A 301 -9.68 -28.78 -5.17
CA ALA A 301 -8.52 -29.04 -4.32
C ALA A 301 -8.80 -28.51 -2.90
N VAL A 302 -8.70 -29.38 -1.90
CA VAL A 302 -8.95 -29.06 -0.50
C VAL A 302 -7.65 -29.18 0.29
N LYS A 303 -7.34 -28.19 1.10
CA LYS A 303 -6.20 -28.24 2.01
C LYS A 303 -6.52 -29.18 3.18
N VAL A 304 -5.71 -30.19 3.36
CA VAL A 304 -5.80 -31.15 4.46
C VAL A 304 -4.57 -31.00 5.35
N VAL A 305 -4.77 -31.00 6.65
CA VAL A 305 -3.69 -30.99 7.64
C VAL A 305 -3.68 -32.34 8.34
N ASP A 306 -2.64 -33.11 8.08
CA ASP A 306 -2.41 -34.39 8.78
C ASP A 306 -1.64 -34.06 10.08
N LYS A 307 -2.20 -34.43 11.23
CA LYS A 307 -1.57 -34.29 12.54
C LYS A 307 -1.09 -35.65 13.02
N THR A 308 0.19 -35.73 13.38
CA THR A 308 0.78 -36.89 14.02
C THR A 308 1.30 -36.50 15.38
N GLU A 309 0.89 -37.19 16.41
CA GLU A 309 1.36 -37.00 17.79
C GLU A 309 2.33 -38.12 18.12
N GLU A 310 3.54 -37.80 18.51
CA GLU A 310 4.57 -38.72 18.99
C GLU A 310 4.92 -38.35 20.43
N GLU A 311 4.76 -39.30 21.36
CA GLU A 311 5.16 -39.18 22.75
C GLU A 311 6.54 -39.81 22.92
N ASP A 312 7.49 -39.03 23.50
CA ASP A 312 8.82 -39.55 23.79
C ASP A 312 8.87 -40.34 25.12
N GLN A 313 9.99 -40.99 25.37
CA GLN A 313 10.19 -41.79 26.59
C GLN A 313 10.15 -40.96 27.90
N HIS A 314 10.08 -39.65 27.82
CA HIS A 314 10.02 -38.70 28.94
C HIS A 314 8.62 -38.05 29.08
N GLY A 315 7.63 -38.49 28.28
CA GLY A 315 6.27 -37.95 28.34
C GLY A 315 6.07 -36.61 27.60
N ALA A 316 7.05 -36.18 26.82
CA ALA A 316 6.89 -34.98 26.00
C ALA A 316 6.17 -35.34 24.66
N ILE A 317 5.08 -34.64 24.38
CA ILE A 317 4.28 -34.85 23.16
C ILE A 317 4.77 -33.89 22.08
N THR A 318 5.24 -34.46 20.99
CA THR A 318 5.60 -33.71 19.78
C THR A 318 4.47 -33.84 18.76
N VAL A 319 3.83 -32.72 18.43
CA VAL A 319 2.78 -32.68 17.40
C VAL A 319 3.41 -32.22 16.09
N ARG A 320 3.38 -33.08 15.09
CA ARG A 320 3.79 -32.73 13.72
C ARG A 320 2.56 -32.50 12.87
N GLU A 321 2.46 -31.31 12.29
CA GLU A 321 1.43 -30.95 11.32
C GLU A 321 2.04 -30.94 9.92
N LYS A 322 1.46 -31.72 9.02
CA LYS A 322 1.84 -31.75 7.61
C LYS A 322 0.67 -31.30 6.76
N GLU A 323 0.85 -30.19 6.09
CA GLU A 323 -0.13 -29.67 5.14
C GLU A 323 0.03 -30.34 3.79
N ARG A 324 -1.08 -30.79 3.20
CA ARG A 324 -1.15 -31.28 1.83
C ARG A 324 -2.44 -30.87 1.16
N PHE A 325 -2.46 -30.88 -0.16
CA PHE A 325 -3.69 -30.75 -0.92
C PHE A 325 -4.22 -32.13 -1.29
N SER A 326 -5.53 -32.30 -1.09
CA SER A 326 -6.28 -33.49 -1.55
C SER A 326 -7.30 -33.03 -2.58
N ASN A 327 -7.54 -33.91 -3.58
CA ASN A 327 -8.58 -33.68 -4.57
C ASN A 327 -9.89 -34.30 -4.10
N GLU A 328 -10.96 -33.53 -4.10
CA GLU A 328 -12.30 -34.03 -3.80
C GLU A 328 -13.18 -33.90 -5.06
N LEU A 329 -13.92 -34.95 -5.35
CA LEU A 329 -14.91 -34.97 -6.42
C LEU A 329 -16.32 -35.06 -5.83
N THR A 330 -17.12 -34.03 -6.10
CA THR A 330 -18.56 -34.05 -5.81
C THR A 330 -19.32 -34.43 -7.08
N VAL A 331 -20.12 -35.45 -7.00
CA VAL A 331 -21.00 -35.92 -8.10
C VAL A 331 -22.45 -35.74 -7.66
N VAL A 332 -23.23 -34.99 -8.46
CA VAL A 332 -24.67 -34.81 -8.25
C VAL A 332 -25.41 -35.57 -9.36
N PHE A 333 -26.14 -36.60 -8.99
CA PHE A 333 -26.92 -37.41 -9.90
C PHE A 333 -28.26 -36.77 -10.27
N SER A 334 -28.85 -37.21 -11.39
CA SER A 334 -30.20 -36.78 -11.82
C SER A 334 -31.31 -37.04 -10.80
N THR A 335 -31.10 -38.01 -9.92
CA THR A 335 -31.99 -38.36 -8.80
C THR A 335 -31.91 -37.38 -7.62
N GLY A 336 -30.96 -36.43 -7.63
CA GLY A 336 -30.67 -35.52 -6.52
C GLY A 336 -29.74 -36.12 -5.48
N GLN A 337 -29.28 -37.36 -5.64
CA GLN A 337 -28.25 -37.93 -4.77
C GLN A 337 -26.92 -37.24 -5.00
N VAL A 338 -26.16 -37.05 -3.92
CA VAL A 338 -24.83 -36.45 -3.94
C VAL A 338 -23.81 -37.47 -3.43
N ALA A 339 -22.79 -37.74 -4.19
CA ALA A 339 -21.65 -38.57 -3.79
C ALA A 339 -20.40 -37.67 -3.68
N LEU A 340 -19.66 -37.79 -2.58
CA LEU A 340 -18.37 -37.15 -2.36
C LEU A 340 -17.28 -38.24 -2.35
N LEU A 341 -16.35 -38.14 -3.29
CA LEU A 341 -15.18 -39.00 -3.40
C LEU A 341 -13.95 -38.21 -2.97
N LYS A 342 -13.14 -38.78 -2.06
CA LYS A 342 -11.92 -38.18 -1.52
C LYS A 342 -10.70 -38.98 -1.89
#